data_06300d7cca10db7673d0ada43879a59e
#
_entry.id   06300d7cca10db7673d0ada43879a59e
#
_cell.length_a   1.000
_cell.length_b   1.000
_cell.length_c   1.000
_cell.angle_alpha   90.00
_cell.angle_beta   90.00
_cell.angle_gamma   90.00
#
_symmetry.space_group_name_H-M   'P 1'
#
loop_
_entity.id
_entity.type
_entity.pdbx_description
1 polymer ?
#
loop_
_entity_poly.entity_id
_entity_poly.type
_entity_poly.pdbx_seq_one_letter_code
_entity_poly.pdbx_strand_id
1 'polypeptide(L)'
;MIIGILHNLLGLFAGWQVLLEAADAGLIGVWDAPPTRGRIFWFLVTGFALIAIGLLATQLERSGVAIPWSFIVFFGLLTLTGVVLMPASGFWLLLFPVAVCLIRRLRR
;
A
#
# COMPACT_ATOMS: atom_id res chain seq x y z
N MET A 1 3.49 1.83 7.76
CA MET A 1 2.13 1.98 8.35
C MET A 1 1.47 3.31 7.98
N ILE A 2 2.15 4.42 8.19
CA ILE A 2 1.62 5.76 7.88
C ILE A 2 1.21 5.89 6.41
N ILE A 3 2.03 5.39 5.49
CA ILE A 3 1.73 5.44 4.05
C ILE A 3 0.49 4.62 3.72
N GLY A 4 0.30 3.47 4.37
CA GLY A 4 -0.91 2.66 4.19
C GLY A 4 -2.16 3.39 4.68
N ILE A 5 -2.06 4.08 5.80
CA ILE A 5 -3.17 4.88 6.34
C ILE A 5 -3.49 6.03 5.38
N LEU A 6 -2.48 6.78 4.92
CA LEU A 6 -2.68 7.86 3.96
C LEU A 6 -3.26 7.36 2.66
N HIS A 7 -2.79 6.22 2.17
CA HIS A 7 -3.31 5.57 0.97
C HIS A 7 -4.80 5.27 1.11
N ASN A 8 -5.22 4.71 2.24
CA ASN A 8 -6.63 4.39 2.47
C ASN A 8 -7.49 5.62 2.68
N LEU A 9 -6.98 6.65 3.35
CA LEU A 9 -7.71 7.91 3.49
C LEU A 9 -7.96 8.55 2.11
N LEU A 10 -6.95 8.54 1.25
CA LEU A 10 -7.11 9.03 -0.12
C LEU A 10 -8.13 8.19 -0.89
N GLY A 11 -8.10 6.88 -0.74
CA GLY A 11 -9.06 5.97 -1.35
C GLY A 11 -10.49 6.21 -0.89
N LEU A 12 -10.69 6.41 0.41
CA LEU A 12 -12.00 6.74 0.97
C LEU A 12 -12.51 8.07 0.44
N PHE A 13 -11.66 9.07 0.37
CA PHE A 13 -12.03 10.38 -0.14
C PHE A 13 -12.36 10.33 -1.63
N ALA A 14 -11.47 9.78 -2.44
CA ALA A 14 -11.64 9.72 -3.89
C ALA A 14 -12.73 8.75 -4.33
N GLY A 15 -12.93 7.66 -3.58
CA GLY A 15 -13.88 6.60 -3.89
C GLY A 15 -15.19 6.65 -3.12
N TRP A 16 -15.47 7.73 -2.40
CA TRP A 16 -16.62 7.81 -1.50
C TRP A 16 -17.95 7.49 -2.21
N GLN A 17 -18.17 8.07 -3.40
CA GLN A 17 -19.39 7.82 -4.16
C GLN A 17 -19.52 6.35 -4.59
N VAL A 18 -18.40 5.75 -5.01
CA VAL A 18 -18.36 4.34 -5.39
C VAL A 18 -18.67 3.44 -4.19
N LEU A 19 -18.15 3.79 -3.01
CA LEU A 19 -18.41 3.04 -1.77
C LEU A 19 -19.90 3.14 -1.39
N LEU A 20 -20.52 4.30 -1.52
CA LEU A 20 -21.94 4.46 -1.25
C LEU A 20 -22.79 3.63 -2.22
N GLU A 21 -22.44 3.62 -3.50
CA GLU A 21 -23.13 2.81 -4.50
C GLU A 21 -23.00 1.32 -4.19
N ALA A 22 -21.84 0.86 -3.77
CA ALA A 22 -21.63 -0.53 -3.38
C ALA A 22 -22.45 -0.89 -2.13
N ALA A 23 -22.54 0.02 -1.16
CA ALA A 23 -23.35 -0.17 0.03
C ALA A 23 -24.85 -0.28 -0.32
N ASP A 24 -25.33 0.58 -1.21
CA ASP A 24 -26.72 0.53 -1.68
C ASP A 24 -27.02 -0.76 -2.45
N ALA A 25 -26.03 -1.33 -3.11
CA ALA A 25 -26.15 -2.59 -3.85
C ALA A 25 -26.02 -3.85 -2.96
N GLY A 26 -25.79 -3.68 -1.66
CA GLY A 26 -25.78 -4.77 -0.70
C GLY A 26 -24.39 -5.23 -0.20
N LEU A 27 -23.31 -4.62 -0.66
CA LEU A 27 -21.91 -4.89 -0.26
C LEU A 27 -21.34 -6.24 -0.67
N ILE A 28 -22.13 -7.28 -0.78
CA ILE A 28 -21.65 -8.65 -1.05
C ILE A 28 -21.83 -8.97 -2.53
N GLY A 29 -20.75 -9.37 -3.20
CA GLY A 29 -20.79 -9.77 -4.60
C GLY A 29 -21.02 -8.64 -5.59
N VAL A 30 -20.79 -7.39 -5.19
CA VAL A 30 -21.11 -6.20 -6.02
C VAL A 30 -19.85 -5.45 -6.48
N TRP A 31 -18.65 -5.95 -6.14
CA TRP A 31 -17.40 -5.22 -6.38
C TRP A 31 -16.80 -5.46 -7.77
N ASP A 32 -17.24 -6.49 -8.47
CA ASP A 32 -16.71 -6.84 -9.78
C ASP A 32 -17.23 -5.96 -10.91
N ALA A 33 -18.43 -5.42 -10.77
CA ALA A 33 -19.06 -4.57 -11.77
C ALA A 33 -19.93 -3.50 -11.11
N PRO A 34 -19.85 -2.24 -11.57
CA PRO A 34 -18.96 -1.75 -12.64
C PRO A 34 -17.48 -1.75 -12.22
N PRO A 35 -16.54 -1.65 -13.19
CA PRO A 35 -15.09 -1.72 -12.91
C PRO A 35 -14.57 -0.72 -11.88
N THR A 36 -15.24 0.42 -11.72
CA THR A 36 -14.86 1.42 -10.71
C THR A 36 -14.94 0.88 -9.29
N ARG A 37 -15.88 -0.03 -9.01
CA ARG A 37 -16.01 -0.68 -7.70
C ARG A 37 -14.83 -1.57 -7.42
N GLY A 38 -14.40 -2.36 -8.40
CA GLY A 38 -13.23 -3.22 -8.27
C GLY A 38 -11.96 -2.43 -8.05
N ARG A 39 -11.79 -1.30 -8.74
CA ARG A 39 -10.61 -0.43 -8.55
C ARG A 39 -10.53 0.11 -7.13
N ILE A 40 -11.63 0.61 -6.58
CA ILE A 40 -11.66 1.13 -5.21
C ILE A 40 -11.45 0.01 -4.20
N PHE A 41 -12.08 -1.15 -4.41
CA PHE A 41 -11.88 -2.31 -3.55
C PHE A 41 -10.40 -2.68 -3.45
N TRP A 42 -9.73 -2.87 -4.58
CA TRP A 42 -8.32 -3.26 -4.60
C TRP A 42 -7.40 -2.14 -4.12
N PHE A 43 -7.77 -0.89 -4.33
CA PHE A 43 -7.04 0.24 -3.79
C PHE A 43 -7.03 0.20 -2.27
N LEU A 44 -8.19 -0.02 -1.65
CA LEU A 44 -8.29 -0.10 -0.19
C LEU A 44 -7.61 -1.35 0.37
N VAL A 45 -7.75 -2.50 -0.29
CA VAL A 45 -7.06 -3.74 0.10
C VAL A 45 -5.55 -3.54 0.06
N THR A 46 -5.04 -2.88 -0.95
CA THR A 46 -3.60 -2.55 -1.05
C THR A 46 -3.16 -1.70 0.13
N GLY A 47 -3.95 -0.71 0.53
CA GLY A 47 -3.66 0.12 1.70
C GLY A 47 -3.62 -0.68 2.99
N PHE A 48 -4.54 -1.62 3.18
CA PHE A 48 -4.51 -2.52 4.34
C PHE A 48 -3.28 -3.42 4.31
N ALA A 49 -2.89 -3.91 3.14
CA ALA A 49 -1.66 -4.68 3.00
C ALA A 49 -0.42 -3.85 3.36
N LEU A 50 -0.37 -2.58 2.95
CA LEU A 50 0.71 -1.67 3.32
C LEU A 50 0.77 -1.42 4.83
N ILE A 51 -0.38 -1.31 5.48
CA ILE A 51 -0.46 -1.20 6.94
C ILE A 51 0.10 -2.47 7.60
N ALA A 52 -0.29 -3.64 7.11
CA ALA A 52 0.19 -4.92 7.64
C ALA A 52 1.72 -5.05 7.49
N ILE A 53 2.25 -4.68 6.33
CA ILE A 53 3.70 -4.68 6.09
C ILE A 53 4.41 -3.72 7.03
N GLY A 54 3.84 -2.53 7.23
CA GLY A 54 4.41 -1.53 8.14
C GLY A 54 4.42 -1.99 9.59
N LEU A 55 3.35 -2.65 10.03
CA LEU A 55 3.28 -3.24 11.38
C LEU A 55 4.33 -4.32 11.57
N LEU A 56 4.48 -5.21 10.58
CA LEU A 56 5.48 -6.28 10.64
C LEU A 56 6.89 -5.70 10.68
N ALA A 57 7.20 -4.74 9.81
CA ALA A 57 8.51 -4.11 9.77
C ALA A 57 8.83 -3.42 11.10
N THR A 58 7.87 -2.71 11.69
CA THR A 58 8.04 -2.06 12.99
C THR A 58 8.32 -3.10 14.09
N GLN A 59 7.60 -4.21 14.08
CA GLN A 59 7.79 -5.27 15.06
C GLN A 59 9.17 -5.90 14.95
N LEU A 60 9.64 -6.15 13.75
CA LEU A 60 10.99 -6.69 13.53
C LEU A 60 12.05 -5.72 14.06
N GLU A 61 11.92 -4.44 13.76
CA GLU A 61 12.88 -3.43 14.23
C GLU A 61 12.88 -3.31 15.74
N ARG A 62 11.72 -3.34 16.39
CA ARG A 62 11.62 -3.30 17.85
C ARG A 62 12.23 -4.53 18.51
N SER A 63 12.19 -5.66 17.83
CA SER A 63 12.79 -6.91 18.30
C SER A 63 14.29 -7.01 18.03
N GLY A 64 14.89 -5.98 17.42
CA GLY A 64 16.29 -5.96 17.06
C GLY A 64 16.63 -6.80 15.84
N VAL A 65 15.64 -7.29 15.13
CA VAL A 65 15.83 -8.10 13.93
C VAL A 65 15.90 -7.18 12.70
N ALA A 66 16.95 -7.35 11.90
CA ALA A 66 17.09 -6.58 10.67
C ALA A 66 16.09 -7.05 9.62
N ILE A 67 15.54 -6.09 8.85
CA ILE A 67 14.68 -6.40 7.73
C ILE A 67 15.51 -7.14 6.67
N PRO A 68 15.04 -8.31 6.17
CA PRO A 68 15.80 -9.09 5.21
C PRO A 68 16.11 -8.34 3.91
N TRP A 69 17.29 -8.57 3.36
CA TRP A 69 17.66 -8.00 2.06
C TRP A 69 16.70 -8.42 0.94
N SER A 70 16.21 -9.67 0.98
CA SER A 70 15.24 -10.17 0.00
C SER A 70 14.00 -9.30 -0.04
N PHE A 71 13.49 -8.89 1.13
CA PHE A 71 12.34 -8.00 1.22
C PHE A 71 12.66 -6.62 0.64
N ILE A 72 13.81 -6.04 1.02
CA ILE A 72 14.20 -4.70 0.57
C ILE A 72 14.35 -4.67 -0.95
N VAL A 73 15.02 -5.67 -1.51
CA VAL A 73 15.25 -5.77 -2.96
C VAL A 73 13.93 -5.95 -3.69
N PHE A 74 13.10 -6.87 -3.26
CA PHE A 74 11.81 -7.14 -3.91
C PHE A 74 10.89 -5.91 -3.85
N PHE A 75 10.76 -5.31 -2.67
CA PHE A 75 9.91 -4.15 -2.47
C PHE A 75 10.44 -2.94 -3.24
N GLY A 76 11.75 -2.77 -3.29
CA GLY A 76 12.40 -1.72 -4.07
C GLY A 76 12.16 -1.88 -5.57
N LEU A 77 12.27 -3.11 -6.09
CA LEU A 77 11.98 -3.40 -7.50
C LEU A 77 10.51 -3.19 -7.81
N LEU A 78 9.62 -3.59 -6.93
CA LEU A 78 8.18 -3.36 -7.10
C LEU A 78 7.86 -1.86 -7.15
N THR A 79 8.44 -1.10 -6.24
CA THR A 79 8.27 0.37 -6.20
C THR A 79 8.81 1.02 -7.46
N LEU A 80 10.01 0.64 -7.88
CA LEU A 80 10.62 1.18 -9.10
C LEU A 80 9.78 0.87 -10.32
N THR A 81 9.29 -0.36 -10.44
CA THR A 81 8.41 -0.77 -11.53
C THR A 81 7.13 0.08 -11.54
N GLY A 82 6.53 0.30 -10.38
CA GLY A 82 5.34 1.13 -10.27
C GLY A 82 5.60 2.58 -10.68
N VAL A 83 6.72 3.16 -10.27
CA VAL A 83 7.11 4.53 -10.64
C VAL A 83 7.33 4.65 -12.15
N VAL A 84 8.00 3.66 -12.77
CA VAL A 84 8.28 3.68 -14.21
C VAL A 84 6.99 3.50 -15.02
N LEU A 85 6.15 2.56 -14.64
CA LEU A 85 4.93 2.23 -15.39
C LEU A 85 3.78 3.22 -15.14
N MET A 86 3.73 3.80 -13.94
CA MET A 86 2.68 4.74 -13.54
C MET A 86 3.29 5.94 -12.83
N PRO A 87 4.02 6.80 -13.55
CA PRO A 87 4.75 7.91 -12.91
C PRO A 87 3.84 8.97 -12.26
N ALA A 88 2.57 9.02 -12.66
CA ALA A 88 1.60 9.95 -12.05
C ALA A 88 0.87 9.35 -10.84
N SER A 89 1.26 8.16 -10.40
CA SER A 89 0.64 7.47 -9.25
C SER A 89 1.34 7.80 -7.94
N GLY A 90 0.77 7.26 -6.85
CA GLY A 90 1.35 7.39 -5.51
C GLY A 90 2.54 6.47 -5.24
N PHE A 91 3.04 5.73 -6.21
CA PHE A 91 4.22 4.86 -6.02
C PHE A 91 5.45 5.62 -5.54
N TRP A 92 5.56 6.89 -5.86
CA TRP A 92 6.67 7.74 -5.37
C TRP A 92 6.74 7.77 -3.85
N LEU A 93 5.60 7.70 -3.16
CA LEU A 93 5.55 7.69 -1.71
C LEU A 93 6.20 6.44 -1.11
N LEU A 94 6.20 5.33 -1.85
CA LEU A 94 6.82 4.09 -1.39
C LEU A 94 8.36 4.15 -1.42
N LEU A 95 8.94 5.13 -2.11
CA LEU A 95 10.38 5.32 -2.09
C LEU A 95 10.89 5.68 -0.69
N PHE A 96 10.08 6.38 0.11
CA PHE A 96 10.46 6.74 1.47
C PHE A 96 10.71 5.52 2.36
N PRO A 97 9.75 4.58 2.52
CA PRO A 97 9.98 3.40 3.35
C PRO A 97 11.07 2.50 2.78
N VAL A 98 11.20 2.38 1.46
CA VAL A 98 12.28 1.62 0.83
C VAL A 98 13.63 2.23 1.19
N ALA A 99 13.78 3.54 1.05
CA ALA A 99 15.02 4.25 1.40
C ALA A 99 15.35 4.11 2.87
N VAL A 100 14.36 4.24 3.76
CA VAL A 100 14.56 4.09 5.19
C VAL A 100 15.03 2.67 5.53
N CYS A 101 14.38 1.66 4.98
CA CYS A 101 14.77 0.26 5.19
C CYS A 101 16.20 0.00 4.70
N LEU A 102 16.54 0.50 3.52
CA LEU A 102 17.87 0.35 2.95
C LEU A 102 18.94 1.02 3.81
N ILE A 103 18.71 2.28 4.20
CA ILE A 103 19.65 3.04 5.01
C ILE A 103 19.89 2.34 6.36
N ARG A 104 18.82 1.92 7.03
CA ARG A 104 18.93 1.21 8.32
C ARG A 104 19.66 -0.11 8.16
N ARG A 105 19.43 -0.83 7.09
CA ARG A 105 20.11 -2.10 6.82
C ARG A 105 21.60 -1.90 6.57
N LEU A 106 21.97 -0.85 5.85
CA LEU A 106 23.37 -0.55 5.55
C LEU A 106 24.14 -0.08 6.78
N ARG A 107 23.45 0.55 7.74
CA ARG A 107 24.08 1.00 9.00
C ARG A 107 24.27 -0.10 10.03
N ARG A 108 23.70 -1.25 9.80
CA ARG A 108 23.93 -2.43 10.62
C ARG A 108 25.15 -3.21 10.12
#